data_7275fb2c75c878976435ea478a05edc1
#
_entry.id   7275fb2c75c878976435ea478a05edc1
#
_cell.length_a   1.000
_cell.length_b   1.000
_cell.length_c   1.000
_cell.angle_alpha   90.00
_cell.angle_beta   90.00
_cell.angle_gamma   90.00
#
_symmetry.space_group_name_H-M   'P 1'
#
loop_
_entity.id
_entity.type
_entity.pdbx_description
1 polymer ?
#
loop_
_entity_poly.entity_id
_entity_poly.type
_entity_poly.pdbx_seq_one_letter_code
_entity_poly.pdbx_strand_id
1 'polypeptide(L)'
;LAAVLLLTSCKKRNITDEGPTDVRIHNQTGQIINDVNVTVTDDPAYAVRTHNFGTVAAGAYSDYFRFDIAHTEADITVKIGNVTYSTPSSQFDYLTYIGPDRITYRITITDPVNRVLDIETVIEEPIDNL
;
A
#
# COMPACT_ATOMS: atom_id res chain seq x y z
N LEU A 1 34.06 -17.61 14.37
CA LEU A 1 33.92 -17.99 12.97
C LEU A 1 32.49 -18.28 12.58
N ALA A 2 31.73 -18.93 13.45
CA ALA A 2 30.30 -19.17 13.18
C ALA A 2 29.52 -17.87 13.02
N ALA A 3 29.85 -16.85 13.77
CA ALA A 3 29.22 -15.54 13.68
C ALA A 3 29.39 -14.92 12.28
N VAL A 4 30.52 -15.16 11.64
CA VAL A 4 30.78 -14.66 10.29
C VAL A 4 29.82 -15.25 9.29
N LEU A 5 29.52 -16.54 9.42
CA LEU A 5 28.57 -17.22 8.55
C LEU A 5 27.16 -16.66 8.69
N LEU A 6 26.74 -16.36 9.90
CA LEU A 6 25.44 -15.75 10.15
C LEU A 6 25.33 -14.38 9.49
N LEU A 7 26.36 -13.57 9.61
CA LEU A 7 26.39 -12.25 8.95
C LEU A 7 26.29 -12.37 7.44
N THR A 8 26.96 -13.36 6.86
CA THR A 8 26.90 -13.60 5.42
C THR A 8 25.48 -13.92 4.99
N SER A 9 24.78 -14.73 5.76
CA SER A 9 23.38 -15.05 5.49
C SER A 9 22.50 -13.80 5.44
N CYS A 10 22.67 -12.89 6.39
CA CYS A 10 21.90 -11.65 6.43
C CYS A 10 22.15 -10.75 5.22
N LYS A 11 23.35 -10.77 4.68
CA LYS A 11 23.72 -9.91 3.55
C LYS A 11 23.00 -10.25 2.25
N LYS A 12 22.35 -11.39 2.17
CA LYS A 12 21.66 -11.81 0.95
C LYS A 12 20.30 -11.14 0.78
N ARG A 13 19.82 -10.47 1.80
CA ARG A 13 18.52 -9.78 1.75
C ARG A 13 18.73 -8.34 1.33
N ASN A 14 18.01 -7.92 0.29
CA ASN A 14 18.01 -6.54 -0.19
C ASN A 14 16.92 -5.76 0.52
N ILE A 15 17.08 -5.59 1.83
CA ILE A 15 16.12 -4.86 2.65
C ILE A 15 16.72 -3.52 2.99
N THR A 16 15.97 -2.47 2.72
CA THR A 16 16.28 -1.11 3.18
C THR A 16 15.29 -0.74 4.29
N ASP A 17 15.53 0.36 4.99
CA ASP A 17 14.61 0.84 6.01
C ASP A 17 13.28 1.26 5.39
N GLU A 18 13.28 1.65 4.12
CA GLU A 18 12.11 2.14 3.40
C GLU A 18 11.18 1.02 2.92
N GLY A 19 11.66 -0.18 2.77
CA GLY A 19 10.84 -1.27 2.26
C GLY A 19 11.62 -2.56 2.06
N PRO A 20 11.04 -3.55 1.39
CA PRO A 20 9.72 -3.56 0.77
C PRO A 20 8.56 -3.56 1.78
N THR A 21 7.36 -3.28 1.30
CA THR A 21 6.16 -3.28 2.13
C THR A 21 5.07 -4.09 1.42
N ASP A 22 4.43 -5.01 2.14
CA ASP A 22 3.28 -5.77 1.62
C ASP A 22 2.01 -5.02 1.99
N VAL A 23 1.22 -4.70 0.97
CA VAL A 23 0.01 -3.87 1.09
C VAL A 23 -1.20 -4.64 0.61
N ARG A 24 -2.27 -4.59 1.37
CA ARG A 24 -3.60 -5.01 0.92
C ARG A 24 -4.61 -3.90 1.15
N ILE A 25 -5.73 -4.01 0.46
CA ILE A 25 -6.84 -3.07 0.55
C ILE A 25 -7.93 -3.68 1.42
N HIS A 26 -8.54 -2.87 2.28
CA HIS A 26 -9.77 -3.19 2.99
C HIS A 26 -10.84 -2.20 2.55
N ASN A 27 -11.86 -2.71 1.87
CA ASN A 27 -12.93 -1.87 1.33
C ASN A 27 -14.00 -1.60 2.38
N GLN A 28 -13.96 -0.43 2.98
CA GLN A 28 -14.95 0.05 3.95
C GLN A 28 -15.85 1.15 3.35
N THR A 29 -15.98 1.19 2.03
CA THR A 29 -16.86 2.16 1.37
C THR A 29 -18.34 1.79 1.44
N GLY A 30 -18.65 0.54 1.74
CA GLY A 30 -20.01 0.02 1.71
C GLY A 30 -20.48 -0.39 0.31
N GLN A 31 -19.63 -0.28 -0.70
CA GLN A 31 -19.94 -0.62 -2.09
C GLN A 31 -18.82 -1.42 -2.72
N ILE A 32 -19.10 -2.13 -3.80
CA ILE A 32 -18.06 -2.80 -4.58
C ILE A 32 -17.19 -1.72 -5.23
N ILE A 33 -15.89 -1.85 -5.11
CA ILE A 33 -14.93 -0.97 -5.77
C ILE A 33 -14.17 -1.76 -6.83
N ASN A 34 -13.96 -1.15 -7.99
CA ASN A 34 -13.28 -1.75 -9.13
C ASN A 34 -12.06 -0.91 -9.49
N ASP A 35 -11.13 -1.52 -10.24
CA ASP A 35 -9.93 -0.84 -10.70
C ASP A 35 -9.25 -0.06 -9.56
N VAL A 36 -8.96 -0.77 -8.47
CA VAL A 36 -8.35 -0.17 -7.30
C VAL A 36 -6.88 0.05 -7.56
N ASN A 37 -6.54 1.23 -8.07
CA ASN A 37 -5.17 1.61 -8.41
C ASN A 37 -4.52 2.31 -7.24
N VAL A 38 -3.37 1.80 -6.83
CA VAL A 38 -2.60 2.35 -5.71
C VAL A 38 -1.22 2.77 -6.21
N THR A 39 -0.85 4.01 -5.95
CA THR A 39 0.50 4.52 -6.17
C THR A 39 1.09 4.91 -4.83
N VAL A 40 2.20 4.28 -4.47
CA VAL A 40 2.80 4.43 -3.14
C VAL A 40 3.88 5.50 -3.08
N THR A 41 4.41 5.90 -4.21
CA THR A 41 5.39 6.99 -4.34
C THR A 41 5.43 7.47 -5.78
N ASP A 42 5.89 8.69 -5.97
CA ASP A 42 6.14 9.27 -7.29
C ASP A 42 7.63 9.20 -7.68
N ASP A 43 8.47 8.64 -6.82
CA ASP A 43 9.91 8.54 -7.06
C ASP A 43 10.23 7.41 -8.04
N PRO A 44 10.77 7.73 -9.24
CA PRO A 44 11.07 6.71 -10.25
C PRO A 44 12.21 5.77 -9.87
N ALA A 45 12.95 6.05 -8.79
CA ALA A 45 13.97 5.14 -8.28
C ALA A 45 13.38 3.82 -7.78
N TYR A 46 12.09 3.82 -7.42
CA TYR A 46 11.37 2.63 -6.98
C TYR A 46 10.59 2.05 -8.16
N ALA A 47 11.01 0.89 -8.65
CA ALA A 47 10.41 0.27 -9.84
C ALA A 47 9.00 -0.23 -9.58
N VAL A 48 8.77 -0.88 -8.44
CA VAL A 48 7.45 -1.43 -8.08
C VAL A 48 6.74 -0.47 -7.14
N ARG A 49 6.05 0.51 -7.73
CA ARG A 49 5.40 1.59 -6.99
C ARG A 49 3.92 1.80 -7.31
N THR A 50 3.38 1.05 -8.25
CA THR A 50 1.98 1.15 -8.67
C THR A 50 1.41 -0.24 -8.86
N HIS A 51 0.17 -0.44 -8.43
CA HIS A 51 -0.52 -1.72 -8.62
C HIS A 51 -2.03 -1.53 -8.69
N ASN A 52 -2.68 -2.28 -9.58
CA ASN A 52 -4.13 -2.38 -9.66
C ASN A 52 -4.56 -3.64 -8.92
N PHE A 53 -5.24 -3.48 -7.79
CA PHE A 53 -5.75 -4.59 -6.99
C PHE A 53 -7.02 -5.22 -7.56
N GLY A 54 -7.56 -4.64 -8.64
CA GLY A 54 -8.77 -5.15 -9.27
C GLY A 54 -10.04 -4.77 -8.51
N THR A 55 -10.93 -5.75 -8.37
CA THR A 55 -12.22 -5.57 -7.70
C THR A 55 -12.15 -6.07 -6.27
N VAL A 56 -12.65 -5.25 -5.34
CA VAL A 56 -12.76 -5.62 -3.92
C VAL A 56 -14.21 -5.42 -3.49
N ALA A 57 -14.85 -6.49 -3.05
CA ALA A 57 -16.23 -6.44 -2.59
C ALA A 57 -16.37 -5.60 -1.32
N ALA A 58 -17.59 -5.12 -1.04
CA ALA A 58 -17.85 -4.34 0.17
C ALA A 58 -17.47 -5.13 1.42
N GLY A 59 -16.69 -4.55 2.31
CA GLY A 59 -16.22 -5.16 3.54
C GLY A 59 -15.08 -6.16 3.36
N ALA A 60 -14.68 -6.47 2.13
CA ALA A 60 -13.66 -7.49 1.87
C ALA A 60 -12.26 -6.90 1.87
N TYR A 61 -11.27 -7.82 1.91
CA TYR A 61 -9.86 -7.52 1.77
C TYR A 61 -9.36 -8.04 0.42
N SER A 62 -8.42 -7.32 -0.18
CA SER A 62 -7.66 -7.83 -1.32
C SER A 62 -6.54 -8.76 -0.83
N ASP A 63 -5.89 -9.44 -1.78
CA ASP A 63 -4.60 -10.07 -1.50
C ASP A 63 -3.54 -9.02 -1.22
N TYR A 64 -2.44 -9.43 -0.60
CA TYR A 64 -1.28 -8.57 -0.44
C TYR A 64 -0.51 -8.45 -1.75
N PHE A 65 0.03 -7.27 -1.98
CA PHE A 65 0.97 -7.00 -3.07
C PHE A 65 2.23 -6.34 -2.50
N ARG A 66 3.39 -6.75 -2.97
CA ARG A 66 4.67 -6.21 -2.48
C ARG A 66 5.12 -5.04 -3.31
N PHE A 67 5.17 -3.87 -2.68
CA PHE A 67 5.79 -2.67 -3.24
C PHE A 67 7.23 -2.54 -2.77
N ASP A 68 8.05 -1.80 -3.52
CA ASP A 68 9.41 -1.50 -3.12
C ASP A 68 9.48 -0.58 -1.90
N ILE A 69 8.44 0.21 -1.70
CA ILE A 69 8.29 1.16 -0.59
C ILE A 69 6.80 1.38 -0.34
N ALA A 70 6.44 1.82 0.86
CA ALA A 70 5.12 2.38 1.12
C ALA A 70 5.21 3.44 2.21
N HIS A 71 4.25 4.34 2.20
CA HIS A 71 4.14 5.43 3.16
C HIS A 71 2.84 5.32 3.97
N THR A 72 2.68 6.21 4.93
CA THR A 72 1.47 6.30 5.75
C THR A 72 0.24 6.74 4.95
N GLU A 73 0.45 7.24 3.73
CA GLU A 73 -0.60 7.55 2.77
C GLU A 73 -0.20 7.04 1.39
N ALA A 74 -1.15 6.98 0.48
CA ALA A 74 -0.93 6.62 -0.91
C ALA A 74 -1.95 7.34 -1.79
N ASP A 75 -1.67 7.43 -3.08
CA ASP A 75 -2.64 7.90 -4.06
C ASP A 75 -3.46 6.70 -4.51
N ILE A 76 -4.75 6.71 -4.21
CA ILE A 76 -5.65 5.62 -4.56
C ILE A 76 -6.80 6.16 -5.39
N THR A 77 -7.07 5.49 -6.51
CA THR A 77 -8.27 5.71 -7.30
C THR A 77 -9.04 4.40 -7.41
N VAL A 78 -10.37 4.51 -7.37
CA VAL A 78 -11.27 3.37 -7.54
C VAL A 78 -12.42 3.77 -8.44
N LYS A 79 -13.08 2.77 -9.02
CA LYS A 79 -14.36 2.99 -9.71
C LYS A 79 -15.49 2.34 -8.93
N ILE A 80 -16.54 3.10 -8.72
CA ILE A 80 -17.82 2.60 -8.18
C ILE A 80 -18.85 2.82 -9.28
N GLY A 81 -19.30 1.71 -9.90
CA GLY A 81 -19.99 1.80 -11.16
C GLY A 81 -19.07 2.41 -12.22
N ASN A 82 -19.51 3.47 -12.88
CA ASN A 82 -18.71 4.19 -13.88
C ASN A 82 -18.08 5.47 -13.35
N VAL A 83 -18.08 5.64 -12.04
CA VAL A 83 -17.67 6.89 -11.39
C VAL A 83 -16.34 6.68 -10.69
N THR A 84 -15.37 7.56 -10.94
CA THR A 84 -14.06 7.51 -10.31
C THR A 84 -14.06 8.30 -9.01
N TYR A 85 -13.59 7.65 -7.94
CA TYR A 85 -13.32 8.27 -6.64
C TYR A 85 -11.82 8.25 -6.40
N SER A 86 -11.31 9.26 -5.73
CA SER A 86 -9.87 9.33 -5.47
C SER A 86 -9.56 9.95 -4.11
N THR A 87 -8.41 9.56 -3.56
CA THR A 87 -7.82 10.25 -2.42
C THR A 87 -7.29 11.61 -2.86
N PRO A 88 -7.15 12.58 -1.93
CA PRO A 88 -6.34 13.76 -2.23
C PRO A 88 -4.92 13.36 -2.62
N SER A 89 -4.27 14.16 -3.45
CA SER A 89 -2.90 13.88 -3.88
C SER A 89 -1.96 13.89 -2.68
N SER A 90 -1.19 12.81 -2.55
CA SER A 90 -0.20 12.69 -1.48
C SER A 90 1.05 13.48 -1.81
N GLN A 91 1.67 14.05 -0.79
CA GLN A 91 2.97 14.72 -0.92
C GLN A 91 4.03 13.81 -0.30
N PHE A 92 4.48 12.85 -1.07
CA PHE A 92 5.30 11.75 -0.58
C PHE A 92 6.60 12.20 0.10
N ASP A 93 7.17 13.32 -0.33
CA ASP A 93 8.40 13.86 0.27
C ASP A 93 8.23 14.24 1.75
N TYR A 94 7.00 14.45 2.19
CA TYR A 94 6.68 14.83 3.57
C TYR A 94 6.07 13.68 4.37
N LEU A 95 5.94 12.49 3.76
CA LEU A 95 5.35 11.34 4.45
C LEU A 95 6.42 10.46 5.06
N THR A 96 6.04 9.77 6.13
CA THR A 96 6.88 8.74 6.74
C THR A 96 6.70 7.44 5.99
N TYR A 97 7.79 6.78 5.63
CA TYR A 97 7.72 5.45 5.06
C TYR A 97 7.49 4.40 6.16
N ILE A 98 6.87 3.28 5.76
CA ILE A 98 6.45 2.23 6.69
C ILE A 98 7.60 1.29 7.04
N GLY A 99 8.29 0.78 6.01
CA GLY A 99 9.31 -0.24 6.17
C GLY A 99 8.83 -1.64 5.82
N PRO A 100 9.59 -2.69 6.23
CA PRO A 100 9.31 -4.06 5.81
C PRO A 100 8.19 -4.72 6.64
N ASP A 101 7.02 -4.14 6.58
CA ASP A 101 5.83 -4.59 7.28
C ASP A 101 4.71 -4.98 6.31
N ARG A 102 3.74 -5.73 6.81
CA ARG A 102 2.45 -5.92 6.15
C ARG A 102 1.49 -4.89 6.67
N ILE A 103 0.83 -4.18 5.74
CA ILE A 103 -0.10 -3.12 6.09
C ILE A 103 -1.41 -3.29 5.32
N THR A 104 -2.44 -2.66 5.84
CA THR A 104 -3.73 -2.54 5.19
C THR A 104 -4.03 -1.06 4.99
N TYR A 105 -4.39 -0.67 3.79
CA TYR A 105 -5.05 0.61 3.54
C TYR A 105 -6.55 0.39 3.60
N ARG A 106 -7.19 0.92 4.63
CA ARG A 106 -8.64 0.88 4.79
C ARG A 106 -9.23 2.07 4.07
N ILE A 107 -10.09 1.82 3.09
CA ILE A 107 -10.66 2.85 2.23
C ILE A 107 -12.08 3.16 2.66
N THR A 108 -12.37 4.44 2.86
CA THR A 108 -13.72 4.96 3.12
C THR A 108 -14.01 6.12 2.16
N ILE A 109 -15.29 6.47 2.02
CA ILE A 109 -15.71 7.66 1.28
C ILE A 109 -15.95 8.77 2.29
N THR A 110 -15.19 9.88 2.20
CA THR A 110 -15.37 11.04 3.08
C THR A 110 -16.30 12.07 2.49
N ASP A 111 -16.30 12.19 1.17
CA ASP A 111 -17.15 13.18 0.47
C ASP A 111 -17.71 12.53 -0.80
N PRO A 112 -18.94 12.01 -0.75
CA PRO A 112 -19.52 11.34 -1.92
C PRO A 112 -19.88 12.33 -3.03
N VAL A 113 -20.12 13.58 -2.72
CA VAL A 113 -20.47 14.60 -3.73
C VAL A 113 -19.26 14.94 -4.58
N ASN A 114 -18.11 15.16 -3.96
CA ASN A 114 -16.86 15.47 -4.64
C ASN A 114 -16.03 14.22 -4.95
N ARG A 115 -16.54 13.03 -4.60
CA ARG A 115 -15.93 11.73 -4.90
C ARG A 115 -14.55 11.59 -4.27
N VAL A 116 -14.45 11.94 -3.00
CA VAL A 116 -13.19 11.90 -2.25
C VAL A 116 -13.16 10.68 -1.34
N LEU A 117 -12.05 9.94 -1.45
CA LEU A 117 -11.73 8.81 -0.58
C LEU A 117 -10.82 9.27 0.56
N ASP A 118 -10.87 8.52 1.65
CA ASP A 118 -9.89 8.60 2.72
C ASP A 118 -9.29 7.24 2.95
N ILE A 119 -8.08 7.19 3.47
CA ILE A 119 -7.42 5.96 3.86
C ILE A 119 -6.94 6.04 5.29
N GLU A 120 -7.10 4.91 5.99
CA GLU A 120 -6.49 4.68 7.29
C GLU A 120 -5.47 3.56 7.12
N THR A 121 -4.23 3.83 7.51
CA THR A 121 -3.16 2.85 7.41
C THR A 121 -3.10 2.05 8.70
N VAL A 122 -3.22 0.72 8.56
CA VAL A 122 -3.14 -0.21 9.68
C VAL A 122 -1.90 -1.08 9.49
N ILE A 123 -0.95 -0.98 10.40
CA ILE A 123 0.24 -1.83 10.39
C ILE A 123 -0.14 -3.14 11.06
N GLU A 124 0.00 -4.25 10.33
CA GLU A 124 -0.43 -5.56 10.79
C GLU A 124 0.70 -6.31 11.49
N GLU A 125 1.74 -6.62 10.75
CA GLU A 125 2.85 -7.42 11.24
C GLU A 125 4.09 -7.23 10.37
N PRO A 126 5.29 -7.53 10.88
CA PRO A 126 6.49 -7.52 10.05
C PRO A 126 6.44 -8.59 8.96
N ILE A 127 7.13 -8.33 7.86
CA ILE A 127 7.35 -9.36 6.84
C ILE A 127 8.44 -10.29 7.35
N ASP A 128 8.13 -11.58 7.50
CA ASP A 128 9.02 -12.54 8.14
C ASP A 128 9.84 -13.41 7.18
N ASN A 129 9.61 -13.28 5.87
CA ASN A 129 10.26 -14.12 4.87
C ASN A 129 11.08 -13.33 3.85
N LEU A 130 11.65 -12.25 4.27
CA LEU A 130 12.54 -11.44 3.43
C LEU A 130 13.95 -12.02 3.36
#